data_3caa0d3a4bcf3f86a5fcd9a0d4806a45
#
_entry.id   3caa0d3a4bcf3f86a5fcd9a0d4806a45
#
_cell.length_a   1.000
_cell.length_b   1.000
_cell.length_c   1.000
_cell.angle_alpha   90.00
_cell.angle_beta   90.00
_cell.angle_gamma   90.00
#
_symmetry.space_group_name_H-M   'P 1'
#
loop_
_entity.id
_entity.type
_entity.pdbx_description
1 polymer ?
#
loop_
_entity_poly.entity_id
_entity_poly.type
_entity_poly.pdbx_seq_one_letter_code
_entity_poly.pdbx_strand_id
1 'polypeptide(L)'
;LLPYSFKGFDVTQNIDSSNDEDNLVYDINHNGSGGLNRVYANVGAELFNGFSLGATASVIFGTIKNKRDVTFSQSDILNRRDEYSYTARDLTYDFGFQYLTNVGKKNLIFGATYCPELNLRAWNKGVVYTYDMSTDFEYIRDTIETFFSASNGLVIPQSYAIGLALEEQDRWFVSGELDFKEWTQMTLFSDLDPNLKDATQFKLGAWWIPNAKDVHNYLNTVQYRAGFNYNTGHLSVSALGTNNSKTDITDISLSFGLGLPMRRSNTIANI
;
A
#
# COMPACT_ATOMS: atom_id res chain seq x y z
N LEU A 1 -3.87 -16.12 0.14
CA LEU A 1 -4.25 -14.97 -0.66
C LEU A 1 -4.23 -13.73 0.23
N LEU A 2 -3.46 -12.72 -0.16
CA LEU A 2 -3.40 -11.43 0.54
C LEU A 2 -3.65 -10.29 -0.45
N PRO A 3 -4.32 -9.22 -0.05
CA PRO A 3 -4.37 -7.99 -0.82
C PRO A 3 -2.94 -7.40 -0.92
N TYR A 4 -2.53 -7.02 -2.14
CA TYR A 4 -1.26 -6.35 -2.38
C TYR A 4 -1.45 -4.84 -2.52
N SER A 5 -2.47 -4.44 -3.27
CA SER A 5 -2.88 -3.06 -3.46
C SER A 5 -4.39 -3.01 -3.60
N PHE A 6 -5.00 -1.95 -3.14
CA PHE A 6 -6.43 -1.73 -3.25
C PHE A 6 -6.70 -0.30 -3.71
N LYS A 7 -7.66 -0.15 -4.60
CA LYS A 7 -8.17 1.13 -5.05
C LYS A 7 -9.68 1.18 -4.87
N GLY A 8 -10.17 2.17 -4.12
CA GLY A 8 -11.60 2.36 -3.90
C GLY A 8 -11.86 3.81 -3.54
N PHE A 9 -12.38 4.58 -4.49
CA PHE A 9 -12.85 5.93 -4.26
C PHE A 9 -13.97 6.29 -5.24
N ASP A 10 -14.81 7.20 -4.82
CA ASP A 10 -15.88 7.81 -5.61
C ASP A 10 -15.95 9.28 -5.20
N VAL A 11 -15.56 10.17 -6.11
CA VAL A 11 -15.46 11.61 -5.85
C VAL A 11 -16.15 12.36 -6.95
N THR A 12 -17.14 13.17 -6.60
CA THR A 12 -17.85 14.05 -7.54
C THR A 12 -17.43 15.49 -7.30
N GLN A 13 -17.06 16.17 -8.37
CA GLN A 13 -16.79 17.59 -8.42
C GLN A 13 -17.87 18.27 -9.27
N ASN A 14 -18.57 19.21 -8.67
CA ASN A 14 -19.52 20.06 -9.39
C ASN A 14 -18.79 21.28 -9.95
N ILE A 15 -18.97 21.57 -11.23
CA ILE A 15 -18.42 22.72 -11.95
C ILE A 15 -19.58 23.58 -12.44
N ASP A 16 -19.65 24.78 -11.90
CA ASP A 16 -20.63 25.80 -12.31
C ASP A 16 -19.89 26.97 -12.95
N SER A 17 -19.89 26.99 -14.28
CA SER A 17 -19.35 28.07 -15.11
C SER A 17 -20.48 28.97 -15.66
N SER A 18 -21.61 29.06 -14.96
CA SER A 18 -22.75 29.85 -15.38
C SER A 18 -22.47 31.37 -15.53
N ASN A 19 -21.35 31.84 -15.03
CA ASN A 19 -20.88 33.23 -15.16
C ASN A 19 -19.90 33.43 -16.32
N ASP A 20 -19.49 32.36 -17.01
CA ASP A 20 -18.60 32.41 -18.17
C ASP A 20 -19.42 32.44 -19.47
N GLU A 21 -18.77 32.79 -20.58
CA GLU A 21 -19.43 32.88 -21.91
C GLU A 21 -20.11 31.58 -22.35
N ASP A 22 -19.61 30.42 -21.87
CA ASP A 22 -20.12 29.08 -22.24
C ASP A 22 -21.32 28.63 -21.40
N ASN A 23 -21.60 29.26 -20.28
CA ASN A 23 -22.72 28.99 -19.36
C ASN A 23 -22.94 27.48 -19.07
N LEU A 24 -21.84 26.74 -18.84
CA LEU A 24 -21.86 25.29 -18.64
C LEU A 24 -21.95 24.91 -17.15
N VAL A 25 -22.85 23.99 -16.85
CA VAL A 25 -22.95 23.34 -15.55
C VAL A 25 -22.81 21.83 -15.75
N TYR A 26 -21.80 21.24 -15.11
CA TYR A 26 -21.53 19.81 -15.25
C TYR A 26 -20.88 19.22 -14.00
N ASP A 27 -21.10 17.94 -13.80
CA ASP A 27 -20.47 17.14 -12.76
C ASP A 27 -19.36 16.29 -13.37
N ILE A 28 -18.23 16.24 -12.68
CA ILE A 28 -17.17 15.28 -12.98
C ILE A 28 -17.14 14.26 -11.85
N ASN A 29 -17.50 13.01 -12.14
CA ASN A 29 -17.38 11.91 -11.21
C ASN A 29 -16.12 11.09 -11.52
N HIS A 30 -15.25 10.97 -10.54
CA HIS A 30 -14.08 10.11 -10.58
C HIS A 30 -14.32 8.88 -9.71
N ASN A 31 -14.34 7.71 -10.32
CA ASN A 31 -14.50 6.43 -9.64
C ASN A 31 -13.28 5.53 -9.87
N GLY A 32 -12.71 5.02 -8.78
CA GLY A 32 -11.64 4.05 -8.83
C GLY A 32 -12.02 2.79 -8.08
N SER A 33 -11.78 1.63 -8.67
CA SER A 33 -12.13 0.35 -8.06
C SER A 33 -11.14 -0.75 -8.41
N GLY A 34 -11.16 -1.84 -7.61
CA GLY A 34 -10.34 -3.02 -7.83
C GLY A 34 -9.05 -3.02 -7.02
N GLY A 35 -8.10 -3.86 -7.43
CA GLY A 35 -6.83 -4.02 -6.72
C GLY A 35 -6.02 -5.19 -7.23
N LEU A 36 -4.82 -5.30 -6.70
CA LEU A 36 -3.92 -6.43 -6.93
C LEU A 36 -3.90 -7.34 -5.70
N ASN A 37 -3.87 -8.62 -5.95
CA ASN A 37 -3.76 -9.66 -4.93
C ASN A 37 -2.44 -10.38 -5.07
N ARG A 38 -1.97 -11.01 -4.00
CA ARG A 38 -0.74 -11.79 -3.96
C ARG A 38 -0.98 -13.16 -3.34
N VAL A 39 -0.52 -14.20 -4.02
CA VAL A 39 -0.32 -15.53 -3.46
C VAL A 39 1.18 -15.77 -3.39
N TYR A 40 1.66 -16.28 -2.27
CA TYR A 40 3.09 -16.47 -2.07
C TYR A 40 3.40 -17.79 -1.39
N ALA A 41 4.61 -18.27 -1.64
CA ALA A 41 5.26 -19.34 -0.91
C ALA A 41 6.65 -18.87 -0.48
N ASN A 42 7.04 -19.22 0.72
CA ASN A 42 8.35 -18.88 1.25
C ASN A 42 9.10 -20.12 1.74
N VAL A 43 10.41 -20.04 1.68
CA VAL A 43 11.32 -21.02 2.23
C VAL A 43 12.41 -20.27 3.00
N GLY A 44 12.76 -20.81 4.17
CA GLY A 44 13.85 -20.31 4.98
C GLY A 44 14.66 -21.45 5.57
N ALA A 45 15.95 -21.25 5.69
CA ALA A 45 16.86 -22.21 6.27
C ALA A 45 17.93 -21.52 7.12
N GLU A 46 18.21 -22.09 8.29
CA GLU A 46 19.39 -21.74 9.05
C GLU A 46 20.59 -22.46 8.44
N LEU A 47 21.59 -21.69 7.99
CA LEU A 47 22.78 -22.22 7.32
C LEU A 47 23.91 -22.55 8.31
N PHE A 48 24.07 -21.73 9.34
CA PHE A 48 25.00 -21.93 10.44
C PHE A 48 24.53 -21.11 11.65
N ASN A 49 25.07 -21.43 12.83
CA ASN A 49 24.61 -20.91 14.12
C ASN A 49 24.09 -19.47 14.07
N GLY A 50 22.76 -19.35 14.16
CA GLY A 50 22.04 -18.08 14.21
C GLY A 50 21.93 -17.34 12.85
N PHE A 51 22.54 -17.82 11.77
CA PHE A 51 22.43 -17.19 10.45
C PHE A 51 21.42 -17.94 9.57
N SER A 52 20.37 -17.25 9.17
CA SER A 52 19.28 -17.78 8.35
C SER A 52 19.10 -16.97 7.07
N LEU A 53 18.81 -17.65 5.99
CA LEU A 53 18.39 -17.06 4.73
C LEU A 53 16.96 -17.47 4.39
N GLY A 54 16.24 -16.58 3.76
CA GLY A 54 14.89 -16.82 3.29
C GLY A 54 14.67 -16.25 1.89
N ALA A 55 13.81 -16.91 1.15
CA ALA A 55 13.32 -16.44 -0.13
C ALA A 55 11.82 -16.65 -0.22
N THR A 56 11.13 -15.67 -0.79
CA THR A 56 9.69 -15.71 -1.06
C THR A 56 9.49 -15.60 -2.56
N ALA A 57 8.70 -16.50 -3.13
CA ALA A 57 8.19 -16.39 -4.49
C ALA A 57 6.71 -16.04 -4.40
N SER A 58 6.26 -15.04 -5.17
CA SER A 58 4.87 -14.59 -5.14
C SER A 58 4.32 -14.42 -6.55
N VAL A 59 3.04 -14.70 -6.73
CA VAL A 59 2.28 -14.32 -7.93
C VAL A 59 1.39 -13.15 -7.56
N ILE A 60 1.63 -12.02 -8.22
CA ILE A 60 0.76 -10.83 -8.14
C ILE A 60 -0.21 -10.87 -9.32
N PHE A 61 -1.49 -10.62 -9.07
CA PHE A 61 -2.52 -10.57 -10.10
C PHE A 61 -3.70 -9.72 -9.67
N GLY A 62 -4.37 -9.10 -10.66
CA GLY A 62 -5.59 -8.34 -10.41
C GLY A 62 -5.84 -7.26 -11.46
N THR A 63 -6.90 -6.49 -11.24
CA THR A 63 -7.33 -5.43 -12.14
C THR A 63 -7.71 -4.19 -11.34
N ILE A 64 -7.21 -3.05 -11.76
CA ILE A 64 -7.58 -1.73 -11.25
C ILE A 64 -8.33 -1.01 -12.36
N LYS A 65 -9.49 -0.44 -12.03
CA LYS A 65 -10.34 0.31 -12.96
C LYS A 65 -10.41 1.77 -12.53
N ASN A 66 -10.32 2.65 -13.51
CA ASN A 66 -10.57 4.08 -13.35
C ASN A 66 -11.70 4.46 -14.30
N LYS A 67 -12.66 5.17 -13.80
CA LYS A 67 -13.79 5.69 -14.54
C LYS A 67 -13.91 7.19 -14.26
N ARG A 68 -14.04 7.96 -15.30
CA ARG A 68 -14.34 9.39 -15.23
C ARG A 68 -15.60 9.65 -16.03
N ASP A 69 -16.66 10.09 -15.36
CA ASP A 69 -17.89 10.55 -15.99
C ASP A 69 -17.94 12.07 -15.96
N VAL A 70 -18.24 12.67 -17.10
CA VAL A 70 -18.57 14.09 -17.23
C VAL A 70 -20.03 14.17 -17.64
N THR A 71 -20.89 14.65 -16.75
CA THR A 71 -22.35 14.72 -16.93
C THR A 71 -22.77 16.18 -16.98
N PHE A 72 -23.36 16.59 -18.11
CA PHE A 72 -23.83 17.94 -18.34
C PHE A 72 -25.28 18.10 -17.88
N SER A 73 -25.60 19.26 -17.29
CA SER A 73 -26.99 19.61 -16.92
C SER A 73 -27.82 19.99 -18.11
N GLN A 74 -27.20 20.40 -19.24
CA GLN A 74 -27.85 20.76 -20.46
C GLN A 74 -28.19 19.50 -21.30
N SER A 75 -29.42 19.40 -21.78
CA SER A 75 -29.92 18.23 -22.51
C SER A 75 -29.43 18.13 -23.96
N ASP A 76 -28.85 19.18 -24.48
CA ASP A 76 -28.30 19.28 -25.86
C ASP A 76 -26.81 18.92 -25.91
N ILE A 77 -26.18 18.67 -24.77
CA ILE A 77 -24.78 18.28 -24.69
C ILE A 77 -24.69 16.82 -24.28
N LEU A 78 -23.93 16.03 -25.04
CA LEU A 78 -23.71 14.62 -24.73
C LEU A 78 -22.75 14.49 -23.54
N ASN A 79 -23.07 13.58 -22.65
CA ASN A 79 -22.18 13.17 -21.57
C ASN A 79 -20.97 12.41 -22.12
N ARG A 80 -19.87 12.42 -21.37
CA ARG A 80 -18.66 11.72 -21.75
C ARG A 80 -18.21 10.79 -20.65
N ARG A 81 -17.77 9.59 -21.04
CA ARG A 81 -17.17 8.61 -20.13
C ARG A 81 -15.83 8.14 -20.64
N ASP A 82 -14.85 8.21 -19.75
CA ASP A 82 -13.51 7.67 -19.95
C ASP A 82 -13.33 6.48 -18.99
N GLU A 83 -13.16 5.28 -19.53
CA GLU A 83 -12.93 4.05 -18.74
C GLU A 83 -11.56 3.48 -19.05
N TYR A 84 -10.77 3.22 -17.99
CA TYR A 84 -9.45 2.62 -18.09
C TYR A 84 -9.35 1.42 -17.15
N SER A 85 -8.82 0.32 -17.66
CA SER A 85 -8.64 -0.92 -16.94
C SER A 85 -7.20 -1.39 -17.05
N TYR A 86 -6.52 -1.44 -15.91
CA TYR A 86 -5.13 -1.88 -15.78
C TYR A 86 -5.12 -3.25 -15.14
N THR A 87 -4.72 -4.28 -15.89
CA THR A 87 -4.61 -5.65 -15.39
C THR A 87 -3.14 -6.03 -15.33
N ALA A 88 -2.68 -6.52 -14.19
CA ALA A 88 -1.33 -7.01 -14.03
C ALA A 88 -1.33 -8.47 -13.56
N ARG A 89 -0.35 -9.24 -14.02
CA ARG A 89 -0.08 -10.60 -13.56
C ARG A 89 1.36 -10.96 -13.80
N ASP A 90 2.10 -11.23 -12.72
CA ASP A 90 3.47 -11.75 -12.83
C ASP A 90 3.97 -12.42 -11.56
N LEU A 91 5.15 -13.03 -11.67
CA LEU A 91 5.89 -13.65 -10.58
C LEU A 91 6.89 -12.64 -10.01
N THR A 92 6.96 -12.57 -8.69
CA THR A 92 7.85 -11.67 -7.95
C THR A 92 8.65 -12.44 -6.91
N TYR A 93 9.78 -11.89 -6.49
CA TYR A 93 10.69 -12.52 -5.54
C TYR A 93 11.12 -11.52 -4.48
N ASP A 94 11.18 -12.00 -3.23
CA ASP A 94 11.72 -11.26 -2.09
C ASP A 94 12.79 -12.12 -1.42
N PHE A 95 13.85 -11.51 -0.93
CA PHE A 95 14.93 -12.18 -0.22
C PHE A 95 15.07 -11.59 1.18
N GLY A 96 15.41 -12.43 2.13
CA GLY A 96 15.65 -12.01 3.50
C GLY A 96 16.81 -12.75 4.12
N PHE A 97 17.50 -12.09 5.04
CA PHE A 97 18.41 -12.77 5.93
C PHE A 97 18.20 -12.33 7.38
N GLN A 98 18.55 -13.20 8.30
CA GLN A 98 18.50 -12.95 9.72
C GLN A 98 19.75 -13.51 10.39
N TYR A 99 20.29 -12.75 11.33
CA TYR A 99 21.34 -13.21 12.20
C TYR A 99 20.94 -13.05 13.66
N LEU A 100 20.92 -14.15 14.36
CA LEU A 100 20.59 -14.22 15.80
C LEU A 100 21.84 -14.58 16.57
N THR A 101 22.17 -13.80 17.59
CA THR A 101 23.29 -14.06 18.49
C THR A 101 22.91 -13.75 19.93
N ASN A 102 23.59 -14.41 20.87
CA ASN A 102 23.36 -14.22 22.28
C ASN A 102 24.39 -13.25 22.87
N VAL A 103 23.91 -12.23 23.56
CA VAL A 103 24.74 -11.28 24.33
C VAL A 103 24.39 -11.42 25.81
N GLY A 104 25.08 -12.33 26.51
CA GLY A 104 24.75 -12.70 27.87
C GLY A 104 23.42 -13.45 27.96
N LYS A 105 22.42 -12.85 28.63
CA LYS A 105 21.06 -13.41 28.76
C LYS A 105 20.08 -12.87 27.72
N LYS A 106 20.56 -12.09 26.76
CA LYS A 106 19.74 -11.39 25.79
C LYS A 106 20.00 -11.96 24.39
N ASN A 107 18.96 -12.00 23.58
CA ASN A 107 19.03 -12.32 22.16
C ASN A 107 19.14 -11.03 21.37
N LEU A 108 20.17 -10.89 20.58
CA LEU A 108 20.34 -9.83 19.60
C LEU A 108 19.98 -10.40 18.23
N ILE A 109 19.05 -9.75 17.54
CA ILE A 109 18.55 -10.19 16.24
C ILE A 109 18.80 -9.05 15.26
N PHE A 110 19.53 -9.34 14.21
CA PHE A 110 19.67 -8.46 13.04
C PHE A 110 18.95 -9.08 11.87
N GLY A 111 18.18 -8.29 11.12
CA GLY A 111 17.46 -8.73 9.93
C GLY A 111 17.57 -7.73 8.79
N ALA A 112 17.55 -8.23 7.56
CA ALA A 112 17.36 -7.40 6.40
C ALA A 112 16.53 -8.11 5.32
N THR A 113 15.80 -7.33 4.55
CA THR A 113 15.02 -7.82 3.41
C THR A 113 15.35 -6.99 2.17
N TYR A 114 15.28 -7.63 1.03
CA TYR A 114 15.49 -7.01 -0.27
C TYR A 114 14.45 -7.54 -1.27
N CYS A 115 13.73 -6.62 -1.87
CA CYS A 115 12.86 -6.88 -3.01
C CYS A 115 13.47 -6.18 -4.22
N PRO A 116 13.93 -6.89 -5.26
CA PRO A 116 14.49 -6.29 -6.46
C PRO A 116 13.42 -5.53 -7.24
N GLU A 117 13.86 -4.69 -8.15
CA GLU A 117 12.99 -4.08 -9.14
C GLU A 117 12.27 -5.16 -9.96
N LEU A 118 10.98 -4.98 -10.17
CA LEU A 118 10.10 -5.94 -10.82
C LEU A 118 9.40 -5.31 -12.01
N ASN A 119 9.63 -5.86 -13.19
CA ASN A 119 8.95 -5.49 -14.42
C ASN A 119 7.75 -6.41 -14.64
N LEU A 120 6.57 -6.01 -14.18
CA LEU A 120 5.37 -6.82 -14.28
C LEU A 120 4.72 -6.71 -15.65
N ARG A 121 4.27 -7.85 -16.18
CA ARG A 121 3.39 -7.86 -17.34
C ARG A 121 2.06 -7.22 -17.00
N ALA A 122 1.73 -6.16 -17.72
CA ALA A 122 0.50 -5.43 -17.52
C ALA A 122 -0.18 -5.13 -18.86
N TRP A 123 -1.50 -5.03 -18.81
CA TRP A 123 -2.36 -4.67 -19.94
C TRP A 123 -3.15 -3.43 -19.56
N ASN A 124 -3.17 -2.47 -20.46
CA ASN A 124 -4.05 -1.33 -20.35
C ASN A 124 -5.11 -1.42 -21.45
N LYS A 125 -6.37 -1.38 -21.05
CA LYS A 125 -7.51 -1.28 -21.95
C LYS A 125 -8.29 -0.03 -21.60
N GLY A 126 -8.56 0.82 -22.59
CA GLY A 126 -9.34 2.02 -22.39
C GLY A 126 -10.41 2.15 -23.46
N VAL A 127 -11.49 2.81 -23.08
CA VAL A 127 -12.54 3.26 -23.98
C VAL A 127 -13.03 4.63 -23.55
N VAL A 128 -13.18 5.51 -24.53
CA VAL A 128 -13.74 6.84 -24.36
C VAL A 128 -14.95 6.96 -25.27
N TYR A 129 -16.09 7.29 -24.70
CA TYR A 129 -17.33 7.42 -25.47
C TYR A 129 -18.25 8.52 -24.94
N THR A 130 -19.12 8.98 -25.83
CA THR A 130 -20.22 9.88 -25.49
C THR A 130 -21.50 9.08 -25.32
N TYR A 131 -22.33 9.53 -24.42
CA TYR A 131 -23.63 8.91 -24.17
C TYR A 131 -24.68 9.96 -23.81
N ASP A 132 -25.91 9.54 -23.96
CA ASP A 132 -27.09 10.30 -23.58
C ASP A 132 -27.90 9.52 -22.57
N MET A 133 -28.54 10.21 -21.61
CA MET A 133 -29.41 9.62 -20.60
C MET A 133 -30.86 9.90 -20.99
N SER A 134 -31.59 8.86 -21.34
CA SER A 134 -33.03 8.95 -21.54
C SER A 134 -33.73 8.19 -20.43
N THR A 135 -34.47 8.90 -19.58
CA THR A 135 -35.28 8.49 -18.41
C THR A 135 -34.67 7.44 -17.48
N ASP A 136 -34.28 6.26 -17.97
CA ASP A 136 -33.71 5.17 -17.17
C ASP A 136 -32.59 4.40 -17.88
N PHE A 137 -32.27 4.77 -19.13
CA PHE A 137 -31.31 4.03 -19.93
C PHE A 137 -30.21 4.95 -20.48
N GLU A 138 -28.98 4.45 -20.44
CA GLU A 138 -27.83 5.07 -21.07
C GLU A 138 -27.73 4.59 -22.53
N TYR A 139 -27.67 5.52 -23.45
CA TYR A 139 -27.47 5.25 -24.87
C TYR A 139 -26.11 5.76 -25.31
N ILE A 140 -25.19 4.85 -25.66
CA ILE A 140 -23.90 5.21 -26.24
C ILE A 140 -24.17 5.81 -27.61
N ARG A 141 -23.70 7.04 -27.86
CA ARG A 141 -23.89 7.78 -29.11
C ARG A 141 -22.70 7.60 -30.03
N ASP A 142 -21.50 7.78 -29.50
CA ASP A 142 -20.27 7.65 -30.30
C ASP A 142 -19.12 7.15 -29.41
N THR A 143 -18.27 6.29 -29.98
CA THR A 143 -17.04 5.84 -29.37
C THR A 143 -15.89 6.65 -29.90
N ILE A 144 -15.38 7.59 -29.11
CA ILE A 144 -14.33 8.52 -29.51
C ILE A 144 -13.00 7.80 -29.68
N GLU A 145 -12.67 6.93 -28.73
CA GLU A 145 -11.38 6.25 -28.70
C GLU A 145 -11.50 4.87 -28.04
N THR A 146 -10.80 3.91 -28.61
CA THR A 146 -10.53 2.63 -27.96
C THR A 146 -9.07 2.31 -28.10
N PHE A 147 -8.44 1.92 -27.02
CA PHE A 147 -7.04 1.47 -27.08
C PHE A 147 -6.82 0.22 -26.24
N PHE A 148 -5.83 -0.54 -26.68
CA PHE A 148 -5.30 -1.67 -25.95
C PHE A 148 -3.79 -1.65 -26.07
N SER A 149 -3.13 -1.66 -24.93
CA SER A 149 -1.68 -1.80 -24.86
C SER A 149 -1.34 -2.99 -23.97
N ALA A 150 -0.52 -3.90 -24.49
CA ALA A 150 0.06 -5.00 -23.74
C ALA A 150 1.57 -4.82 -23.74
N SER A 151 2.17 -4.63 -22.58
CA SER A 151 3.63 -4.50 -22.46
C SER A 151 4.09 -4.92 -21.06
N ASN A 152 5.40 -4.99 -20.86
CA ASN A 152 6.01 -5.00 -19.53
C ASN A 152 5.84 -3.59 -18.92
N GLY A 153 4.59 -3.23 -18.62
CA GLY A 153 4.21 -1.83 -18.45
C GLY A 153 4.12 -1.35 -17.01
N LEU A 154 4.33 -2.23 -16.02
CA LEU A 154 4.32 -1.82 -14.61
C LEU A 154 5.66 -2.17 -13.98
N VAL A 155 6.47 -1.16 -13.74
CA VAL A 155 7.71 -1.30 -12.97
C VAL A 155 7.39 -1.02 -11.50
N ILE A 156 7.59 -2.02 -10.65
CA ILE A 156 7.58 -1.85 -9.20
C ILE A 156 9.04 -1.66 -8.76
N PRO A 157 9.38 -0.55 -8.12
CA PRO A 157 10.75 -0.25 -7.75
C PRO A 157 11.26 -1.18 -6.66
N GLN A 158 12.58 -1.28 -6.59
CA GLN A 158 13.25 -2.01 -5.53
C GLN A 158 12.93 -1.43 -4.15
N SER A 159 12.97 -2.32 -3.17
CA SER A 159 12.84 -1.93 -1.76
C SER A 159 13.72 -2.78 -0.87
N TYR A 160 14.18 -2.20 0.21
CA TYR A 160 15.00 -2.87 1.20
C TYR A 160 14.66 -2.38 2.59
N ALA A 161 14.75 -3.29 3.55
CA ALA A 161 14.59 -2.97 4.95
C ALA A 161 15.70 -3.57 5.77
N ILE A 162 16.08 -2.89 6.83
CA ILE A 162 17.02 -3.36 7.84
C ILE A 162 16.41 -3.20 9.22
N GLY A 163 16.60 -4.19 10.07
CA GLY A 163 16.04 -4.19 11.41
C GLY A 163 17.01 -4.76 12.45
N LEU A 164 16.88 -4.24 13.65
CA LEU A 164 17.61 -4.69 14.82
C LEU A 164 16.62 -4.91 15.97
N ALA A 165 16.75 -6.03 16.67
CA ALA A 165 15.95 -6.28 17.85
C ALA A 165 16.82 -6.83 18.99
N LEU A 166 16.44 -6.50 20.21
CA LEU A 166 17.05 -6.98 21.44
C LEU A 166 15.94 -7.50 22.35
N GLU A 167 16.12 -8.72 22.84
CA GLU A 167 15.13 -9.43 23.64
C GLU A 167 15.76 -10.04 24.89
N GLU A 168 15.08 -9.93 26.02
CA GLU A 168 15.29 -10.79 27.17
C GLU A 168 14.02 -11.64 27.35
N GLN A 169 14.15 -12.93 27.15
CA GLN A 169 13.02 -13.86 27.15
C GLN A 169 12.10 -13.68 28.36
N ASP A 170 10.79 -13.67 28.14
CA ASP A 170 9.74 -13.52 29.17
C ASP A 170 9.80 -12.18 29.96
N ARG A 171 10.56 -11.19 29.51
CA ARG A 171 10.70 -9.91 30.20
C ARG A 171 10.44 -8.70 29.31
N TRP A 172 11.19 -8.55 28.23
CA TRP A 172 11.04 -7.40 27.35
C TRP A 172 11.66 -7.65 25.98
N PHE A 173 11.19 -6.87 25.02
CA PHE A 173 11.65 -6.84 23.64
C PHE A 173 11.62 -5.40 23.14
N VAL A 174 12.64 -4.99 22.41
CA VAL A 174 12.69 -3.72 21.70
C VAL A 174 13.22 -3.98 20.30
N SER A 175 12.58 -3.39 19.30
CA SER A 175 13.02 -3.47 17.90
C SER A 175 12.93 -2.13 17.20
N GLY A 176 13.84 -1.92 16.25
CA GLY A 176 13.81 -0.82 15.31
C GLY A 176 13.99 -1.33 13.90
N GLU A 177 13.29 -0.74 12.94
CA GLU A 177 13.33 -1.09 11.52
C GLU A 177 13.32 0.18 10.66
N LEU A 178 14.12 0.17 9.60
CA LEU A 178 14.15 1.18 8.56
C LEU A 178 13.84 0.51 7.22
N ASP A 179 12.81 1.01 6.54
CA ASP A 179 12.41 0.61 5.20
C ASP A 179 12.69 1.73 4.20
N PHE A 180 13.17 1.35 3.03
CA PHE A 180 13.41 2.26 1.92
C PHE A 180 12.75 1.70 0.66
N LYS A 181 12.07 2.56 -0.10
CA LYS A 181 11.44 2.19 -1.36
C LYS A 181 11.57 3.32 -2.37
N GLU A 182 12.16 3.00 -3.52
CA GLU A 182 12.50 3.95 -4.58
C GLU A 182 11.31 4.22 -5.51
N TRP A 183 10.22 4.78 -4.97
CA TRP A 183 8.98 5.01 -5.73
C TRP A 183 9.14 5.93 -6.94
N THR A 184 10.18 6.77 -6.99
CA THR A 184 10.50 7.61 -8.15
C THR A 184 10.81 6.81 -9.41
N GLN A 185 11.19 5.53 -9.25
CA GLN A 185 11.48 4.62 -10.36
C GLN A 185 10.23 3.86 -10.85
N MET A 186 9.08 4.03 -10.16
CA MET A 186 7.85 3.38 -10.58
C MET A 186 7.38 3.95 -11.91
N THR A 187 7.16 3.08 -12.89
CA THR A 187 6.56 3.45 -14.17
C THR A 187 5.29 2.67 -14.42
N LEU A 188 4.32 3.34 -15.03
CA LEU A 188 3.11 2.73 -15.53
C LEU A 188 3.03 2.98 -17.04
N PHE A 189 3.23 1.94 -17.86
CA PHE A 189 3.29 2.00 -19.32
C PHE A 189 4.31 3.00 -19.87
N SER A 190 5.51 3.00 -19.27
CA SER A 190 6.66 3.87 -19.59
C SER A 190 6.54 5.32 -19.12
N ASP A 191 5.46 5.68 -18.43
CA ASP A 191 5.30 7.01 -17.86
C ASP A 191 5.70 7.01 -16.38
N LEU A 192 6.59 7.94 -16.02
CA LEU A 192 6.91 8.26 -14.63
C LEU A 192 5.82 9.18 -14.06
N ASP A 193 5.30 8.85 -12.88
CA ASP A 193 4.41 9.78 -12.19
C ASP A 193 5.24 10.84 -11.46
N PRO A 194 5.16 12.12 -11.86
CA PRO A 194 5.94 13.21 -11.26
C PRO A 194 5.55 13.53 -9.82
N ASN A 195 4.49 12.93 -9.29
CA ASN A 195 4.02 13.10 -7.92
C ASN A 195 4.55 12.02 -6.97
N LEU A 196 5.27 11.02 -7.49
CA LEU A 196 5.92 10.01 -6.66
C LEU A 196 7.28 10.50 -6.17
N LYS A 197 7.58 10.16 -4.93
CA LYS A 197 8.87 10.37 -4.27
C LYS A 197 9.29 9.11 -3.53
N ASP A 198 10.58 8.97 -3.30
CA ASP A 198 11.10 7.86 -2.51
C ASP A 198 10.59 7.92 -1.08
N ALA A 199 10.20 6.76 -0.56
CA ALA A 199 9.64 6.65 0.76
C ALA A 199 10.63 5.99 1.72
N THR A 200 10.75 6.61 2.89
CA THR A 200 11.47 6.06 4.04
C THR A 200 10.49 5.85 5.18
N GLN A 201 10.51 4.67 5.75
CA GLN A 201 9.67 4.36 6.91
C GLN A 201 10.55 3.91 8.07
N PHE A 202 10.34 4.52 9.23
CA PHE A 202 10.98 4.16 10.48
C PHE A 202 9.95 3.58 11.44
N LYS A 203 10.24 2.40 11.99
CA LYS A 203 9.35 1.70 12.92
C LYS A 203 10.10 1.38 14.19
N LEU A 204 9.46 1.60 15.33
CA LEU A 204 9.91 1.12 16.64
C LEU A 204 8.81 0.28 17.27
N GLY A 205 9.20 -0.83 17.89
CA GLY A 205 8.31 -1.70 18.61
C GLY A 205 8.93 -2.14 19.93
N ALA A 206 8.13 -2.17 20.98
CA ALA A 206 8.56 -2.69 22.27
C ALA A 206 7.44 -3.42 22.99
N TRP A 207 7.80 -4.41 23.77
CA TRP A 207 6.90 -4.97 24.77
C TRP A 207 7.65 -5.27 26.08
N TRP A 208 6.89 -5.26 27.16
CA TRP A 208 7.40 -5.49 28.48
C TRP A 208 6.41 -6.29 29.34
N ILE A 209 6.92 -7.26 30.10
CA ILE A 209 6.18 -8.05 31.08
C ILE A 209 6.84 -7.81 32.43
N PRO A 210 6.16 -7.21 33.42
CA PRO A 210 6.73 -6.95 34.76
C PRO A 210 7.27 -8.19 35.43
N ASN A 211 6.47 -9.26 35.51
CA ASN A 211 6.86 -10.54 36.05
C ASN A 211 5.98 -11.67 35.49
N ALA A 212 6.48 -12.39 34.48
CA ALA A 212 5.75 -13.46 33.80
C ALA A 212 5.34 -14.63 34.74
N LYS A 213 5.99 -14.77 35.89
CA LYS A 213 5.78 -15.89 36.86
C LYS A 213 4.99 -15.46 38.10
N ASP A 214 4.41 -14.26 38.12
CA ASP A 214 3.66 -13.80 39.29
C ASP A 214 2.30 -14.53 39.37
N VAL A 215 2.10 -15.27 40.47
CA VAL A 215 0.85 -16.00 40.72
C VAL A 215 -0.19 -15.20 41.51
N HIS A 216 0.22 -14.09 42.13
CA HIS A 216 -0.62 -13.28 43.01
C HIS A 216 -1.23 -12.08 42.30
N ASN A 217 -0.49 -11.44 41.38
CA ASN A 217 -0.95 -10.27 40.69
C ASN A 217 -0.95 -10.52 39.16
N TYR A 218 -2.18 -10.63 38.59
CA TYR A 218 -2.36 -10.87 37.17
C TYR A 218 -1.78 -9.74 36.29
N LEU A 219 -1.84 -8.49 36.72
CA LEU A 219 -1.30 -7.36 35.97
C LEU A 219 0.21 -7.45 35.74
N ASN A 220 0.93 -8.12 36.62
CA ASN A 220 2.37 -8.36 36.47
C ASN A 220 2.68 -9.36 35.34
N THR A 221 1.73 -10.20 34.96
CA THR A 221 1.88 -11.18 33.87
C THR A 221 1.43 -10.66 32.53
N VAL A 222 0.77 -9.50 32.48
CA VAL A 222 0.30 -8.85 31.26
C VAL A 222 1.49 -8.34 30.46
N GLN A 223 1.44 -8.55 29.14
CA GLN A 223 2.40 -8.01 28.20
C GLN A 223 1.93 -6.62 27.73
N TYR A 224 2.63 -5.58 28.15
CA TYR A 224 2.38 -4.20 27.70
C TYR A 224 3.16 -3.93 26.44
N ARG A 225 2.50 -3.44 25.40
CA ARG A 225 3.07 -3.21 24.07
C ARG A 225 2.94 -1.74 23.66
N ALA A 226 3.97 -1.24 23.00
CA ALA A 226 3.95 0.08 22.40
C ALA A 226 4.66 0.04 21.03
N GLY A 227 4.19 0.82 20.10
CA GLY A 227 4.80 0.97 18.80
C GLY A 227 4.73 2.42 18.30
N PHE A 228 5.72 2.77 17.52
CA PHE A 228 5.83 4.05 16.83
C PHE A 228 6.15 3.79 15.36
N ASN A 229 5.50 4.51 14.46
CA ASN A 229 5.77 4.48 13.04
C ASN A 229 5.82 5.89 12.49
N TYR A 230 6.85 6.17 11.70
CA TYR A 230 7.01 7.38 10.93
C TYR A 230 7.27 7.01 9.47
N ASN A 231 6.42 7.48 8.56
CA ASN A 231 6.53 7.23 7.13
C ASN A 231 6.50 8.55 6.37
N THR A 232 7.55 8.82 5.59
CA THR A 232 7.60 10.04 4.76
C THR A 232 6.57 10.04 3.63
N GLY A 233 5.90 8.87 3.39
CA GLY A 233 4.97 8.70 2.29
C GLY A 233 5.66 8.71 0.93
N HIS A 234 4.94 8.33 -0.09
CA HIS A 234 5.42 8.27 -1.47
C HIS A 234 4.70 9.24 -2.42
N LEU A 235 3.75 10.03 -1.89
CA LEU A 235 2.96 10.96 -2.68
C LEU A 235 3.26 12.40 -2.30
N SER A 236 3.44 13.24 -3.32
CA SER A 236 3.46 14.69 -3.22
C SER A 236 2.23 15.25 -3.93
N VAL A 237 1.41 16.00 -3.24
CA VAL A 237 0.16 16.57 -3.78
C VAL A 237 0.34 18.07 -4.01
N SER A 238 -0.03 18.54 -5.20
CA SER A 238 -0.11 19.97 -5.49
C SER A 238 -1.45 20.52 -4.97
N ALA A 239 -1.40 21.54 -4.14
CA ALA A 239 -2.62 22.20 -3.69
C ALA A 239 -3.25 22.95 -4.88
N LEU A 240 -4.57 22.76 -5.10
CA LEU A 240 -5.32 23.53 -6.10
C LEU A 240 -5.26 25.03 -5.74
N GLY A 241 -4.79 25.85 -6.66
CA GLY A 241 -4.85 27.31 -6.54
C GLY A 241 -3.64 28.01 -5.93
N THR A 242 -2.59 27.31 -5.55
CA THR A 242 -1.34 27.94 -5.08
C THR A 242 -0.18 27.57 -6.00
N ASN A 243 0.56 28.59 -6.43
CA ASN A 243 1.73 28.47 -7.30
C ASN A 243 2.65 27.31 -6.92
N ASN A 244 2.53 26.16 -7.61
CA ASN A 244 3.45 25.02 -7.66
C ASN A 244 4.05 24.50 -6.34
N SER A 245 3.47 24.78 -5.19
CA SER A 245 3.95 24.19 -3.94
C SER A 245 3.39 22.76 -3.79
N LYS A 246 4.25 21.76 -3.95
CA LYS A 246 3.93 20.39 -3.61
C LYS A 246 4.00 20.20 -2.09
N THR A 247 2.99 19.55 -1.54
CA THR A 247 2.94 19.16 -0.13
C THR A 247 3.11 17.67 -0.03
N ASP A 248 4.05 17.24 0.78
CA ASP A 248 4.32 15.83 1.04
C ASP A 248 3.33 15.27 2.06
N ILE A 249 2.79 14.10 1.77
CA ILE A 249 1.93 13.38 2.71
C ILE A 249 2.82 12.49 3.57
N THR A 250 2.87 12.78 4.87
CA THR A 250 3.59 11.98 5.87
C THR A 250 2.60 11.31 6.82
N ASP A 251 2.95 10.14 7.32
CA ASP A 251 2.15 9.40 8.31
C ASP A 251 2.97 9.18 9.59
N ILE A 252 2.36 9.54 10.72
CA ILE A 252 2.93 9.32 12.05
C ILE A 252 1.87 8.58 12.86
N SER A 253 2.22 7.41 13.38
CA SER A 253 1.31 6.63 14.19
C SER A 253 1.93 6.11 15.48
N LEU A 254 1.12 6.10 16.54
CA LEU A 254 1.41 5.48 17.82
C LEU A 254 0.42 4.34 18.05
N SER A 255 0.90 3.23 18.52
CA SER A 255 0.08 2.08 18.86
C SER A 255 0.39 1.60 20.27
N PHE A 256 -0.66 1.16 20.97
CA PHE A 256 -0.58 0.54 22.28
C PHE A 256 -1.39 -0.75 22.28
N GLY A 257 -0.95 -1.73 23.02
CA GLY A 257 -1.63 -3.01 23.08
C GLY A 257 -1.34 -3.76 24.38
N LEU A 258 -2.23 -4.69 24.70
CA LEU A 258 -2.10 -5.58 25.86
C LEU A 258 -2.15 -7.04 25.38
N GLY A 259 -1.20 -7.83 25.86
CA GLY A 259 -1.23 -9.29 25.74
C GLY A 259 -1.66 -9.89 27.07
N LEU A 260 -2.84 -10.51 27.10
CA LEU A 260 -3.45 -11.08 28.30
C LEU A 260 -3.24 -12.60 28.33
N PRO A 261 -2.33 -13.14 29.16
CA PRO A 261 -2.11 -14.58 29.24
C PRO A 261 -3.30 -15.29 29.88
N MET A 262 -3.75 -16.39 29.31
CA MET A 262 -4.84 -17.20 29.86
C MET A 262 -4.31 -18.21 30.90
N ARG A 263 -4.87 -18.21 32.12
CA ARG A 263 -4.39 -19.00 33.28
C ARG A 263 -4.36 -20.51 33.07
N ARG A 264 -5.03 -21.08 32.06
CA ARG A 264 -5.12 -22.55 31.85
C ARG A 264 -4.72 -22.95 30.42
N SER A 265 -4.11 -22.07 29.67
CA SER A 265 -3.72 -22.29 28.27
C SER A 265 -2.45 -21.50 27.99
N ASN A 266 -1.59 -22.00 27.09
CA ASN A 266 -0.46 -21.23 26.56
C ASN A 266 -0.90 -20.15 25.55
N THR A 267 -2.16 -19.73 25.62
CA THR A 267 -2.75 -18.74 24.72
C THR A 267 -2.68 -17.35 25.32
N ILE A 268 -2.33 -16.36 24.50
CA ILE A 268 -2.36 -14.94 24.84
C ILE A 268 -3.47 -14.29 24.02
N ALA A 269 -4.46 -13.68 24.70
CA ALA A 269 -5.45 -12.84 24.04
C ALA A 269 -4.84 -11.46 23.79
N ASN A 270 -4.88 -10.97 22.55
CA ASN A 270 -4.35 -9.67 22.14
C ASN A 270 -5.50 -8.66 22.02
N ILE A 271 -5.32 -7.50 22.63
CA ILE A 271 -6.23 -6.34 22.57
C ILE A 271 -5.42 -5.12 22.13
#